data_5c20cdf933f24725a5c3f81c9a32aee3
#
_entry.id   5c20cdf933f24725a5c3f81c9a32aee3
#
_cell.length_a   1.000
_cell.length_b   1.000
_cell.length_c   1.000
_cell.angle_alpha   90.00
_cell.angle_beta   90.00
_cell.angle_gamma   90.00
#
_symmetry.space_group_name_H-M   'P 1'
#
loop_
_entity.id
_entity.type
_entity.pdbx_description
1 polymer ?
#
loop_
_entity_poly.entity_id
_entity_poly.type
_entity_poly.pdbx_seq_one_letter_code
_entity_poly.pdbx_strand_id
1 'polypeptide(L)'
;MEKKDRLLKLIEHYSNGNKSEFARMIGVSPQAVNTWISRNTFDIDIVYAKCVNISPEWLLTGEGAMLKPTTQGPRVTAQPNTPTARDRLPEAFRCLDPQHSTHELIPLVSQKVVAGFGNADFAITESDVKEYYVIPKWRRQHVDFMIEVTGDSMQPKYNAGDIVGCTIIHNSGFIQWNRPHVIATREQGLLIKRLMPGTTTNSLSAVSENTQYPPFDIPKEEIAGIALVIGHVNLE
;
A
#
# COMPACT_ATOMS: atom_id res chain seq x y z
N MET A 1 16.73 7.36 28.44
CA MET A 1 17.71 7.64 27.37
C MET A 1 17.67 9.12 27.01
N GLU A 2 18.82 9.81 26.89
CA GLU A 2 18.86 11.25 26.58
C GLU A 2 18.38 11.55 25.14
N LYS A 3 17.95 12.82 24.90
CA LYS A 3 17.50 13.23 23.56
C LYS A 3 18.60 13.09 22.50
N LYS A 4 19.84 13.43 22.87
CA LYS A 4 21.02 13.25 22.02
C LYS A 4 21.22 11.79 21.57
N ASP A 5 21.08 10.84 22.49
CA ASP A 5 21.27 9.42 22.19
C ASP A 5 20.17 8.90 21.26
N ARG A 6 18.95 9.39 21.45
CA ARG A 6 17.83 9.08 20.54
C ARG A 6 18.10 9.62 19.13
N LEU A 7 18.57 10.87 19.03
CA LEU A 7 18.92 11.47 17.73
C LEU A 7 20.05 10.71 17.03
N LEU A 8 21.09 10.28 17.76
CA LEU A 8 22.19 9.51 17.19
C LEU A 8 21.71 8.13 16.69
N LYS A 9 20.81 7.46 17.41
CA LYS A 9 20.20 6.22 16.96
C LYS A 9 19.34 6.40 15.70
N LEU A 10 18.64 7.52 15.58
CA LEU A 10 17.89 7.86 14.36
C LEU A 10 18.83 8.08 13.18
N ILE A 11 19.89 8.83 13.36
CA ILE A 11 20.92 9.08 12.32
C ILE A 11 21.55 7.76 11.88
N GLU A 12 21.86 6.88 12.80
CA GLU A 12 22.41 5.55 12.48
C GLU A 12 21.40 4.73 11.67
N HIS A 13 20.14 4.67 12.10
CA HIS A 13 19.12 3.84 11.46
C HIS A 13 18.72 4.34 10.06
N TYR A 14 18.51 5.65 9.89
CA TYR A 14 17.96 6.20 8.64
C TYR A 14 19.01 6.66 7.64
N SER A 15 20.28 6.82 8.06
CA SER A 15 21.35 7.34 7.21
C SER A 15 22.74 6.72 7.50
N ASN A 16 22.77 5.53 8.10
CA ASN A 16 24.03 4.83 8.43
C ASN A 16 25.08 5.72 9.09
N GLY A 17 24.65 6.57 10.04
CA GLY A 17 25.52 7.51 10.74
C GLY A 17 25.84 8.82 10.00
N ASN A 18 25.36 9.02 8.76
CA ASN A 18 25.62 10.21 7.96
C ASN A 18 24.67 11.37 8.34
N LYS A 19 25.16 12.31 9.16
CA LYS A 19 24.40 13.47 9.65
C LYS A 19 23.90 14.39 8.54
N SER A 20 24.67 14.56 7.47
CA SER A 20 24.30 15.44 6.36
C SER A 20 23.18 14.83 5.52
N GLU A 21 23.18 13.53 5.34
CA GLU A 21 22.14 12.79 4.65
C GLU A 21 20.84 12.76 5.47
N PHE A 22 20.96 12.52 6.78
CA PHE A 22 19.85 12.60 7.71
C PHE A 22 19.20 14.00 7.68
N ALA A 23 20.02 15.06 7.74
CA ALA A 23 19.52 16.44 7.67
C ALA A 23 18.73 16.70 6.38
N ARG A 24 19.22 16.22 5.24
CA ARG A 24 18.54 16.35 3.95
C ARG A 24 17.21 15.58 3.95
N MET A 25 17.20 14.37 4.48
CA MET A 25 16.01 13.52 4.57
C MET A 25 14.88 14.18 5.38
N ILE A 26 15.21 14.79 6.51
CA ILE A 26 14.20 15.46 7.37
C ILE A 26 13.96 16.92 7.00
N GLY A 27 14.67 17.47 6.00
CA GLY A 27 14.43 18.82 5.48
C GLY A 27 15.04 19.95 6.33
N VAL A 28 16.13 19.67 7.06
CA VAL A 28 16.86 20.69 7.85
C VAL A 28 18.29 20.84 7.37
N SER A 29 19.00 21.88 7.83
CA SER A 29 20.40 22.06 7.51
C SER A 29 21.29 21.11 8.35
N PRO A 30 22.47 20.67 7.83
CA PRO A 30 23.42 19.87 8.59
C PRO A 30 23.89 20.56 9.88
N GLN A 31 23.95 21.90 9.87
CA GLN A 31 24.28 22.71 11.05
C GLN A 31 23.21 22.59 12.14
N ALA A 32 21.92 22.52 11.75
CA ALA A 32 20.83 22.32 12.70
C ALA A 32 20.97 20.98 13.42
N VAL A 33 21.27 19.89 12.69
CA VAL A 33 21.49 18.57 13.30
C VAL A 33 22.69 18.59 14.27
N ASN A 34 23.80 19.22 13.90
CA ASN A 34 24.94 19.36 14.81
C ASN A 34 24.59 20.18 16.05
N THR A 35 23.80 21.25 15.90
CA THR A 35 23.31 22.07 17.02
C THR A 35 22.39 21.26 17.94
N TRP A 36 21.54 20.44 17.38
CA TRP A 36 20.68 19.55 18.16
C TRP A 36 21.48 18.54 18.98
N ILE A 37 22.53 17.95 18.40
CA ILE A 37 23.42 17.03 19.12
C ILE A 37 24.15 17.74 20.26
N SER A 38 24.68 18.96 20.02
CA SER A 38 25.43 19.71 21.02
C SER A 38 24.58 20.23 22.17
N ARG A 39 23.31 20.57 21.89
CA ARG A 39 22.36 21.12 22.88
C ARG A 39 21.48 20.04 23.53
N ASN A 40 21.71 18.75 23.22
CA ASN A 40 20.89 17.64 23.70
C ASN A 40 19.39 17.84 23.42
N THR A 41 19.07 18.31 22.22
CA THR A 41 17.69 18.59 21.80
C THR A 41 17.48 18.20 20.34
N PHE A 42 16.26 18.11 19.90
CA PHE A 42 15.83 18.06 18.49
C PHE A 42 14.35 18.40 18.40
N ASP A 43 13.91 18.78 17.21
CA ASP A 43 12.51 19.05 16.93
C ASP A 43 11.77 17.72 16.72
N ILE A 44 10.89 17.39 17.65
CA ILE A 44 10.16 16.12 17.66
C ILE A 44 9.17 16.06 16.52
N ASP A 45 8.51 17.17 16.19
CA ASP A 45 7.48 17.22 15.14
C ASP A 45 8.10 17.00 13.76
N ILE A 46 9.22 17.66 13.50
CA ILE A 46 9.97 17.46 12.23
C ILE A 46 10.45 16.02 12.09
N VAL A 47 11.06 15.47 13.15
CA VAL A 47 11.56 14.10 13.12
C VAL A 47 10.42 13.10 12.98
N TYR A 48 9.34 13.27 13.72
CA TYR A 48 8.18 12.38 13.65
C TYR A 48 7.49 12.39 12.28
N ALA A 49 7.36 13.58 11.66
CA ALA A 49 6.73 13.74 10.35
C ALA A 49 7.54 13.13 9.19
N LYS A 50 8.88 13.02 9.35
CA LYS A 50 9.78 12.60 8.26
C LYS A 50 10.39 11.20 8.46
N CYS A 51 10.44 10.70 9.68
CA CYS A 51 10.97 9.37 9.98
C CYS A 51 9.84 8.33 9.95
N VAL A 52 9.84 7.48 8.95
CA VAL A 52 8.83 6.44 8.75
C VAL A 52 8.95 5.37 9.83
N ASN A 53 7.82 4.87 10.36
CA ASN A 53 7.72 3.79 11.33
C ASN A 53 8.35 4.04 12.71
N ILE A 54 8.65 5.28 13.07
CA ILE A 54 9.15 5.58 14.41
C ILE A 54 8.03 5.49 15.47
N SER A 55 8.34 4.90 16.62
CA SER A 55 7.43 4.88 17.76
C SER A 55 7.34 6.26 18.41
N PRO A 56 6.13 6.86 18.54
CA PRO A 56 5.96 8.13 19.23
C PRO A 56 6.40 8.06 20.70
N GLU A 57 6.10 6.95 21.37
CA GLU A 57 6.46 6.71 22.75
C GLU A 57 7.99 6.70 22.94
N TRP A 58 8.70 5.94 22.12
CA TRP A 58 10.15 5.94 22.14
C TRP A 58 10.74 7.31 21.77
N LEU A 59 10.18 8.00 20.80
CA LEU A 59 10.66 9.33 20.40
C LEU A 59 10.50 10.36 21.52
N LEU A 60 9.45 10.25 22.33
CA LEU A 60 9.16 11.17 23.45
C LEU A 60 9.89 10.78 24.74
N THR A 61 9.89 9.50 25.11
CA THR A 61 10.38 9.04 26.41
C THR A 61 11.76 8.37 26.34
N GLY A 62 12.09 7.78 25.20
CA GLY A 62 13.26 6.93 25.06
C GLY A 62 13.08 5.53 25.59
N GLU A 63 11.87 5.14 25.96
CA GLU A 63 11.50 3.82 26.44
C GLU A 63 10.80 3.00 25.35
N GLY A 64 10.94 1.68 25.40
CA GLY A 64 10.36 0.78 24.41
C GLY A 64 11.19 0.62 23.13
N ALA A 65 10.57 0.09 22.08
CA ALA A 65 11.21 -0.11 20.79
C ALA A 65 11.23 1.21 19.98
N MET A 66 12.36 1.50 19.34
CA MET A 66 12.53 2.72 18.52
C MET A 66 11.56 2.77 17.34
N LEU A 67 11.36 1.64 16.69
CA LEU A 67 10.40 1.51 15.59
C LEU A 67 9.06 1.02 16.14
N LYS A 68 7.98 1.53 15.57
CA LYS A 68 6.68 0.91 15.75
C LYS A 68 6.86 -0.56 15.42
N PRO A 69 6.35 -1.50 16.23
CA PRO A 69 6.29 -2.87 15.76
C PRO A 69 5.61 -2.77 14.41
N THR A 70 6.32 -3.19 13.36
CA THR A 70 5.67 -3.50 12.09
C THR A 70 4.52 -4.37 12.50
N THR A 71 3.30 -3.94 12.22
CA THR A 71 2.10 -4.69 12.57
C THR A 71 2.12 -5.98 11.75
N GLN A 72 2.98 -6.89 12.12
CA GLN A 72 2.62 -8.28 12.21
C GLN A 72 1.48 -8.25 13.21
N GLY A 73 0.31 -8.61 12.77
CA GLY A 73 -0.90 -8.58 13.54
C GLY A 73 -0.72 -9.10 14.96
N PRO A 74 -1.62 -8.79 15.90
CA PRO A 74 -1.42 -8.94 17.32
C PRO A 74 -0.75 -10.27 17.60
N ARG A 75 0.41 -10.24 18.27
CA ARG A 75 1.00 -11.43 18.90
C ARG A 75 -0.03 -11.91 19.90
N VAL A 76 -0.92 -12.73 19.43
CA VAL A 76 -1.68 -13.61 20.31
C VAL A 76 -0.63 -14.42 21.02
N THR A 77 -0.54 -14.26 22.33
CA THR A 77 0.18 -15.19 23.21
C THR A 77 -0.21 -16.59 22.75
N ALA A 78 0.78 -17.32 22.23
CA ALA A 78 0.59 -18.62 21.65
C ALA A 78 -0.07 -19.54 22.69
N GLN A 79 -1.35 -19.78 22.52
CA GLN A 79 -1.92 -21.04 22.98
C GLN A 79 -1.46 -22.10 21.96
N PRO A 80 -0.87 -23.18 22.37
CA PRO A 80 -0.42 -24.23 21.47
C PRO A 80 -1.67 -24.93 20.94
N ASN A 81 -2.02 -24.67 19.68
CA ASN A 81 -2.93 -25.45 18.83
C ASN A 81 -3.87 -24.63 17.94
N THR A 82 -3.58 -23.35 17.64
CA THR A 82 -4.29 -22.68 16.55
C THR A 82 -3.38 -22.68 15.32
N PRO A 83 -3.76 -23.34 14.19
CA PRO A 83 -2.95 -23.36 12.99
C PRO A 83 -2.77 -21.92 12.48
N THR A 84 -1.53 -21.50 12.28
CA THR A 84 -1.17 -20.21 11.72
C THR A 84 -1.63 -20.12 10.26
N ALA A 85 -1.77 -18.91 9.70
CA ALA A 85 -2.09 -18.72 8.28
C ALA A 85 -1.13 -19.52 7.36
N ARG A 86 0.12 -19.76 7.82
CA ARG A 86 1.11 -20.65 7.17
C ARG A 86 0.70 -22.11 7.18
N ASP A 87 0.00 -22.58 8.21
CA ASP A 87 -0.40 -23.99 8.34
C ASP A 87 -1.63 -24.31 7.47
N ARG A 88 -2.31 -23.29 6.96
CA ARG A 88 -3.45 -23.43 6.05
C ARG A 88 -3.04 -23.43 4.57
N LEU A 89 -1.78 -23.13 4.25
CA LEU A 89 -1.28 -23.22 2.87
C LEU A 89 -1.16 -24.69 2.47
N PRO A 90 -1.61 -25.08 1.28
CA PRO A 90 -1.41 -26.41 0.72
C PRO A 90 0.09 -26.79 0.79
N GLU A 91 0.37 -28.05 1.07
CA GLU A 91 1.74 -28.55 1.31
C GLU A 91 2.68 -28.26 0.11
N ALA A 92 2.15 -28.20 -1.10
CA ALA A 92 2.87 -27.80 -2.32
C ALA A 92 3.49 -26.39 -2.24
N PHE A 93 2.94 -25.49 -1.41
CA PHE A 93 3.47 -24.14 -1.21
C PHE A 93 4.43 -24.02 -0.03
N ARG A 94 4.50 -25.06 0.85
CA ARG A 94 5.42 -25.10 1.99
C ARG A 94 6.84 -25.45 1.59
N CYS A 95 7.02 -26.07 0.43
CA CYS A 95 8.31 -26.57 -0.09
C CYS A 95 9.13 -25.51 -0.84
N LEU A 96 8.64 -24.29 -0.98
CA LEU A 96 9.41 -23.20 -1.54
C LEU A 96 10.39 -22.68 -0.47
N ASP A 97 11.66 -22.92 -0.72
CA ASP A 97 12.85 -22.70 0.11
C ASP A 97 12.71 -21.56 1.15
N PRO A 98 12.85 -21.85 2.47
CA PRO A 98 12.70 -20.85 3.53
C PRO A 98 13.74 -19.73 3.50
N GLN A 99 14.82 -19.89 2.78
CA GLN A 99 15.91 -18.90 2.71
C GLN A 99 15.79 -17.91 1.54
N HIS A 100 14.86 -18.13 0.58
CA HIS A 100 14.68 -17.27 -0.58
C HIS A 100 13.24 -16.81 -0.83
N SER A 101 12.29 -17.14 0.02
CA SER A 101 10.87 -16.87 -0.21
C SER A 101 10.28 -15.81 0.72
N THR A 102 10.66 -14.56 0.53
CA THR A 102 9.69 -13.48 0.77
C THR A 102 8.76 -13.42 -0.44
N HIS A 103 8.01 -14.49 -0.68
CA HIS A 103 6.88 -14.41 -1.58
C HIS A 103 5.79 -13.62 -0.87
N GLU A 104 5.61 -12.39 -1.30
CA GLU A 104 4.52 -11.57 -0.82
C GLU A 104 3.21 -12.21 -1.29
N LEU A 105 2.42 -12.66 -0.32
CA LEU A 105 1.09 -13.22 -0.57
C LEU A 105 0.16 -12.07 -0.92
N ILE A 106 -0.41 -12.11 -2.14
CA ILE A 106 -1.32 -11.10 -2.62
C ILE A 106 -2.75 -11.55 -2.32
N PRO A 107 -3.54 -10.81 -1.54
CA PRO A 107 -4.90 -11.18 -1.21
C PRO A 107 -5.84 -10.96 -2.40
N LEU A 108 -6.63 -11.97 -2.76
CA LEU A 108 -7.82 -11.82 -3.59
C LEU A 108 -9.00 -11.44 -2.70
N VAL A 109 -9.55 -10.28 -2.92
CA VAL A 109 -10.64 -9.74 -2.10
C VAL A 109 -11.95 -9.61 -2.86
N SER A 110 -13.05 -9.55 -2.13
CA SER A 110 -14.36 -9.31 -2.75
C SER A 110 -14.50 -7.84 -3.19
N GLN A 111 -15.31 -7.59 -4.22
CA GLN A 111 -15.57 -6.22 -4.69
C GLN A 111 -16.20 -5.32 -3.62
N LYS A 112 -16.98 -5.90 -2.68
CA LYS A 112 -17.58 -5.15 -1.57
C LYS A 112 -16.55 -4.50 -0.67
N VAL A 113 -15.44 -5.19 -0.42
CA VAL A 113 -14.33 -4.71 0.41
C VAL A 113 -13.63 -3.55 -0.27
N VAL A 114 -13.36 -3.72 -1.56
CA VAL A 114 -12.62 -2.73 -2.35
C VAL A 114 -13.46 -1.47 -2.60
N ALA A 115 -14.78 -1.54 -2.55
CA ALA A 115 -15.63 -0.34 -2.63
C ALA A 115 -15.36 0.68 -1.51
N GLY A 116 -14.74 0.26 -0.41
CA GLY A 116 -14.33 1.12 0.71
C GLY A 116 -12.93 1.70 0.61
N PHE A 117 -12.10 1.30 -0.38
CA PHE A 117 -10.75 1.85 -0.49
C PHE A 117 -10.77 3.31 -0.95
N GLY A 118 -9.83 4.09 -0.43
CA GLY A 118 -9.83 5.55 -0.59
C GLY A 118 -10.27 6.31 0.67
N ASN A 119 -10.86 5.63 1.66
CA ASN A 119 -11.00 6.16 2.99
C ASN A 119 -9.66 6.05 3.75
N ALA A 120 -9.37 7.00 4.64
CA ALA A 120 -8.11 7.04 5.39
C ALA A 120 -7.85 5.79 6.24
N ASP A 121 -8.92 5.09 6.64
CA ASP A 121 -8.88 3.90 7.50
C ASP A 121 -9.07 2.59 6.72
N PHE A 122 -8.93 2.61 5.39
CA PHE A 122 -9.08 1.39 4.60
C PHE A 122 -8.00 0.39 4.94
N ALA A 123 -8.40 -0.75 5.44
CA ALA A 123 -7.55 -1.91 5.69
C ALA A 123 -8.28 -3.17 5.24
N ILE A 124 -7.59 -4.03 4.49
CA ILE A 124 -8.07 -5.36 4.14
C ILE A 124 -7.89 -6.24 5.37
N THR A 125 -9.00 -6.74 5.91
CA THR A 125 -8.98 -7.69 7.04
C THR A 125 -8.92 -9.14 6.54
N GLU A 126 -8.51 -10.08 7.38
CA GLU A 126 -8.44 -11.49 7.01
C GLU A 126 -9.80 -12.06 6.57
N SER A 127 -10.90 -11.53 7.12
CA SER A 127 -12.26 -11.90 6.73
C SER A 127 -12.67 -11.45 5.33
N ASP A 128 -11.95 -10.48 4.78
CA ASP A 128 -12.21 -9.89 3.46
C ASP A 128 -11.54 -10.67 2.33
N VAL A 129 -10.57 -11.52 2.69
CA VAL A 129 -9.77 -12.26 1.75
C VAL A 129 -10.45 -13.58 1.38
N LYS A 130 -10.68 -13.78 0.09
CA LYS A 130 -11.18 -15.06 -0.44
C LYS A 130 -10.05 -16.08 -0.53
N GLU A 131 -8.93 -15.67 -1.10
CA GLU A 131 -7.77 -16.51 -1.41
C GLU A 131 -6.49 -15.67 -1.40
N TYR A 132 -5.33 -16.34 -1.35
CA TYR A 132 -4.02 -15.72 -1.50
C TYR A 132 -3.31 -16.28 -2.71
N TYR A 133 -2.68 -15.39 -3.47
CA TYR A 133 -1.90 -15.74 -4.66
C TYR A 133 -0.43 -15.38 -4.50
N VAL A 134 0.43 -16.20 -5.10
CA VAL A 134 1.86 -15.91 -5.29
C VAL A 134 2.12 -15.81 -6.78
N ILE A 135 2.47 -14.63 -7.24
CA ILE A 135 2.78 -14.42 -8.66
C ILE A 135 4.25 -13.97 -8.78
N PRO A 136 5.17 -14.90 -9.12
CA PRO A 136 6.60 -14.61 -9.14
C PRO A 136 7.00 -13.44 -10.04
N LYS A 137 6.27 -13.20 -11.12
CA LYS A 137 6.49 -12.10 -12.06
C LYS A 137 6.22 -10.73 -11.43
N TRP A 138 5.36 -10.66 -10.42
CA TRP A 138 5.01 -9.43 -9.72
C TRP A 138 5.87 -9.14 -8.49
N ARG A 139 6.84 -10.01 -8.17
CA ARG A 139 7.73 -9.85 -7.00
C ARG A 139 8.41 -8.48 -6.89
N ARG A 140 8.64 -7.80 -8.02
CA ARG A 140 9.28 -6.47 -8.06
C ARG A 140 8.27 -5.32 -8.16
N GLN A 141 7.00 -5.65 -8.14
CA GLN A 141 5.91 -4.70 -8.24
C GLN A 141 5.13 -4.73 -6.93
N HIS A 142 4.79 -3.57 -6.42
CA HIS A 142 3.92 -3.49 -5.26
C HIS A 142 2.48 -3.77 -5.71
N VAL A 143 1.87 -4.81 -5.18
CA VAL A 143 0.49 -5.18 -5.46
C VAL A 143 -0.24 -5.30 -4.12
N ASP A 144 -1.16 -4.39 -3.86
CA ASP A 144 -1.87 -4.33 -2.58
C ASP A 144 -2.96 -5.40 -2.48
N PHE A 145 -3.67 -5.65 -3.59
CA PHE A 145 -4.77 -6.62 -3.64
C PHE A 145 -5.05 -7.10 -5.05
N MET A 146 -5.82 -8.17 -5.13
CA MET A 146 -6.40 -8.69 -6.38
C MET A 146 -7.92 -8.67 -6.29
N ILE A 147 -8.57 -8.46 -7.43
CA ILE A 147 -10.04 -8.59 -7.57
C ILE A 147 -10.38 -9.35 -8.84
N GLU A 148 -11.54 -9.98 -8.82
CA GLU A 148 -12.14 -10.63 -9.98
C GLU A 148 -12.84 -9.61 -10.89
N VAL A 149 -12.62 -9.72 -12.19
CA VAL A 149 -13.28 -8.89 -13.20
C VAL A 149 -14.72 -9.37 -13.38
N THR A 150 -15.65 -8.43 -13.39
CA THR A 150 -17.07 -8.71 -13.66
C THR A 150 -17.57 -7.88 -14.83
N GLY A 151 -18.51 -8.43 -15.57
CA GLY A 151 -19.06 -7.78 -16.77
C GLY A 151 -18.14 -7.90 -17.98
N ASP A 152 -18.52 -7.25 -19.07
CA ASP A 152 -17.92 -7.36 -20.39
C ASP A 152 -17.38 -6.03 -20.94
N SER A 153 -17.48 -4.96 -20.17
CA SER A 153 -17.06 -3.62 -20.61
C SER A 153 -15.56 -3.50 -20.89
N MET A 154 -14.75 -4.42 -20.37
CA MET A 154 -13.30 -4.44 -20.57
C MET A 154 -12.84 -5.55 -21.50
N GLN A 155 -13.78 -6.23 -22.18
CA GLN A 155 -13.46 -7.20 -23.24
C GLN A 155 -12.90 -6.50 -24.49
N PRO A 156 -12.06 -7.20 -25.30
CA PRO A 156 -11.61 -8.58 -25.12
C PRO A 156 -10.38 -8.72 -24.19
N LYS A 157 -9.86 -7.63 -23.66
CA LYS A 157 -8.59 -7.63 -22.91
C LYS A 157 -8.73 -8.23 -21.52
N TYR A 158 -9.87 -8.02 -20.88
CA TYR A 158 -10.21 -8.57 -19.57
C TYR A 158 -11.60 -9.20 -19.67
N ASN A 159 -11.69 -10.47 -19.38
CA ASN A 159 -12.93 -11.22 -19.41
C ASN A 159 -13.52 -11.34 -18.02
N ALA A 160 -14.84 -11.57 -17.94
CA ALA A 160 -15.47 -11.89 -16.66
C ALA A 160 -14.83 -13.19 -16.10
N GLY A 161 -14.45 -13.16 -14.82
CA GLY A 161 -13.72 -14.24 -14.17
C GLY A 161 -12.20 -14.05 -14.13
N ASP A 162 -11.60 -13.23 -15.00
CA ASP A 162 -10.18 -12.88 -14.88
C ASP A 162 -9.90 -12.19 -13.55
N ILE A 163 -8.68 -12.31 -13.06
CA ILE A 163 -8.23 -11.66 -11.82
C ILE A 163 -7.23 -10.56 -12.17
N VAL A 164 -7.44 -9.35 -11.64
CA VAL A 164 -6.52 -8.23 -11.80
C VAL A 164 -5.80 -7.91 -10.50
N GLY A 165 -4.49 -7.71 -10.57
CA GLY A 165 -3.66 -7.24 -9.47
C GLY A 165 -3.54 -5.73 -9.49
N CYS A 166 -3.72 -5.08 -8.34
CA CYS A 166 -3.90 -3.66 -8.21
C CYS A 166 -2.98 -3.04 -7.17
N THR A 167 -2.48 -1.84 -7.47
CA THR A 167 -1.75 -0.98 -6.52
C THR A 167 -2.57 0.25 -6.22
N ILE A 168 -2.86 0.49 -4.95
CA ILE A 168 -3.63 1.65 -4.48
C ILE A 168 -2.83 2.93 -4.74
N ILE A 169 -3.49 3.92 -5.30
CA ILE A 169 -2.90 5.23 -5.54
C ILE A 169 -3.27 6.15 -4.36
N HIS A 170 -2.29 6.37 -3.47
CA HIS A 170 -2.46 7.27 -2.34
C HIS A 170 -2.06 8.71 -2.73
N ASN A 171 -2.90 9.69 -2.37
CA ASN A 171 -2.61 11.14 -2.48
C ASN A 171 -2.03 11.57 -3.83
N SER A 172 -2.56 11.06 -4.92
CA SER A 172 -1.92 11.22 -6.20
C SER A 172 -2.32 12.52 -6.90
N GLY A 173 -1.38 13.45 -6.95
CA GLY A 173 -1.36 14.42 -8.03
C GLY A 173 -1.00 13.82 -9.40
N PHE A 174 -0.78 12.49 -9.48
CA PHE A 174 -0.32 11.83 -10.71
C PHE A 174 -1.13 10.56 -11.00
N ILE A 175 -1.87 10.56 -12.10
CA ILE A 175 -2.58 9.41 -12.64
C ILE A 175 -1.88 9.00 -13.95
N GLN A 176 -1.60 7.71 -14.12
CA GLN A 176 -1.07 7.18 -15.37
C GLN A 176 -2.19 7.06 -16.40
N TRP A 177 -2.30 8.10 -17.26
CA TRP A 177 -3.34 8.14 -18.28
C TRP A 177 -3.28 6.96 -19.25
N ASN A 178 -4.45 6.60 -19.78
CA ASN A 178 -4.63 5.51 -20.73
C ASN A 178 -4.25 4.12 -20.19
N ARG A 179 -4.13 3.99 -18.88
CA ARG A 179 -3.92 2.71 -18.19
C ARG A 179 -5.22 2.25 -17.54
N PRO A 180 -5.45 0.94 -17.42
CA PRO A 180 -6.59 0.42 -16.69
C PRO A 180 -6.42 0.70 -15.20
N HIS A 181 -7.49 1.15 -14.59
CA HIS A 181 -7.60 1.43 -13.16
C HIS A 181 -8.85 0.80 -12.59
N VAL A 182 -8.79 0.42 -11.34
CA VAL A 182 -9.97 0.12 -10.52
C VAL A 182 -10.36 1.41 -9.82
N ILE A 183 -11.60 1.80 -9.98
CA ILE A 183 -12.17 3.04 -9.46
C ILE A 183 -13.25 2.66 -8.48
N ALA A 184 -13.11 3.04 -7.23
CA ALA A 184 -14.18 2.97 -6.26
C ALA A 184 -15.01 4.25 -6.33
N THR A 185 -16.27 4.13 -6.66
CA THR A 185 -17.22 5.24 -6.64
C THR A 185 -18.09 5.19 -5.39
N ARG A 186 -18.59 6.33 -4.97
CA ARG A 186 -19.42 6.43 -3.75
C ARG A 186 -20.76 5.74 -3.90
N GLU A 187 -21.38 5.85 -5.06
CA GLU A 187 -22.75 5.38 -5.28
C GLU A 187 -22.85 4.15 -6.20
N GLN A 188 -21.93 4.00 -7.17
CA GLN A 188 -22.03 2.98 -8.20
C GLN A 188 -21.10 1.77 -8.00
N GLY A 189 -20.37 1.73 -6.87
CA GLY A 189 -19.46 0.64 -6.55
C GLY A 189 -18.15 0.68 -7.34
N LEU A 190 -17.63 -0.49 -7.74
CA LEU A 190 -16.34 -0.62 -8.41
C LEU A 190 -16.48 -0.65 -9.93
N LEU A 191 -15.62 0.10 -10.58
CA LEU A 191 -15.48 0.13 -12.03
C LEU A 191 -14.04 -0.22 -12.41
N ILE A 192 -13.87 -0.99 -13.49
CA ILE A 192 -12.56 -1.16 -14.13
C ILE A 192 -12.63 -0.46 -15.48
N LYS A 193 -11.83 0.60 -15.65
CA LYS A 193 -11.81 1.44 -16.86
C LYS A 193 -10.40 1.98 -17.12
N ARG A 194 -10.12 2.35 -18.36
CA ARG A 194 -8.97 3.22 -18.62
C ARG A 194 -9.33 4.66 -18.24
N LEU A 195 -8.45 5.29 -17.48
CA LEU A 195 -8.62 6.68 -17.10
C LEU A 195 -7.93 7.61 -18.09
N MET A 196 -8.67 8.62 -18.49
CA MET A 196 -8.21 9.75 -19.29
C MET A 196 -8.57 11.05 -18.59
N PRO A 197 -7.94 12.20 -18.96
CA PRO A 197 -8.41 13.50 -18.51
C PRO A 197 -9.89 13.67 -18.87
N GLY A 198 -10.67 14.16 -17.93
CA GLY A 198 -12.09 14.44 -18.16
C GLY A 198 -12.33 15.67 -19.03
N THR A 199 -13.57 15.88 -19.43
CA THR A 199 -13.98 17.07 -20.19
C THR A 199 -13.87 18.35 -19.37
N THR A 200 -13.90 18.22 -18.04
CA THR A 200 -13.70 19.32 -17.08
C THR A 200 -12.49 19.05 -16.18
N THR A 201 -11.97 20.10 -15.56
CA THR A 201 -10.88 19.98 -14.57
C THR A 201 -11.28 19.17 -13.34
N ASN A 202 -12.59 19.04 -13.07
CA ASN A 202 -13.13 18.32 -11.92
C ASN A 202 -13.70 16.94 -12.28
N SER A 203 -13.37 16.40 -13.45
CA SER A 203 -13.80 15.05 -13.86
C SER A 203 -12.64 14.21 -14.36
N LEU A 204 -12.83 12.90 -14.39
CA LEU A 204 -11.98 11.91 -15.05
C LEU A 204 -12.84 11.19 -16.08
N SER A 205 -12.31 10.99 -17.29
CA SER A 205 -13.00 10.22 -18.31
C SER A 205 -12.68 8.74 -18.18
N ALA A 206 -13.72 7.93 -18.05
CA ALA A 206 -13.68 6.48 -17.95
C ALA A 206 -13.93 5.84 -19.32
N VAL A 207 -12.92 5.15 -19.83
CA VAL A 207 -12.95 4.53 -21.15
C VAL A 207 -12.94 3.02 -21.03
N SER A 208 -13.89 2.36 -21.69
CA SER A 208 -13.97 0.89 -21.76
C SER A 208 -13.03 0.35 -22.85
N GLU A 209 -12.58 -0.90 -22.71
CA GLU A 209 -11.90 -1.62 -23.81
C GLU A 209 -12.93 -2.07 -24.85
N ASN A 210 -14.11 -2.43 -24.42
CA ASN A 210 -15.22 -2.77 -25.31
C ASN A 210 -15.85 -1.51 -25.89
N THR A 211 -15.71 -1.34 -27.20
CA THR A 211 -16.16 -0.14 -27.94
C THR A 211 -17.68 0.02 -27.99
N GLN A 212 -18.45 -0.97 -27.58
CA GLN A 212 -19.90 -0.86 -27.42
C GLN A 212 -20.30 0.05 -26.24
N TYR A 213 -19.37 0.27 -25.32
CA TYR A 213 -19.55 1.15 -24.16
C TYR A 213 -18.92 2.51 -24.44
N PRO A 214 -19.70 3.56 -24.63
CA PRO A 214 -19.16 4.90 -24.86
C PRO A 214 -18.39 5.39 -23.61
N PRO A 215 -17.35 6.21 -23.80
CA PRO A 215 -16.68 6.88 -22.67
C PRO A 215 -17.65 7.78 -21.91
N PHE A 216 -17.45 7.92 -20.61
CA PHE A 216 -18.22 8.83 -19.77
C PHE A 216 -17.32 9.47 -18.71
N ASP A 217 -17.72 10.64 -18.26
CA ASP A 217 -16.99 11.37 -17.21
C ASP A 217 -17.50 11.02 -15.83
N ILE A 218 -16.57 10.84 -14.90
CA ILE A 218 -16.83 10.63 -13.46
C ILE A 218 -16.38 11.90 -12.74
N PRO A 219 -17.27 12.61 -12.03
CA PRO A 219 -16.88 13.71 -11.15
C PRO A 219 -15.89 13.24 -10.08
N LYS A 220 -14.84 14.02 -9.82
CA LYS A 220 -13.83 13.63 -8.82
C LYS A 220 -14.40 13.44 -7.41
N GLU A 221 -15.48 14.15 -7.09
CA GLU A 221 -16.22 14.01 -5.83
C GLU A 221 -16.90 12.65 -5.65
N GLU A 222 -17.26 12.00 -6.79
CA GLU A 222 -17.82 10.64 -6.78
C GLU A 222 -16.76 9.57 -6.58
N ILE A 223 -15.47 9.90 -6.73
CA ILE A 223 -14.38 8.94 -6.63
C ILE A 223 -13.95 8.82 -5.17
N ALA A 224 -14.17 7.66 -4.59
CA ALA A 224 -13.68 7.33 -3.24
C ALA A 224 -12.21 6.91 -3.27
N GLY A 225 -11.78 6.17 -4.31
CA GLY A 225 -10.41 5.72 -4.44
C GLY A 225 -10.07 5.23 -5.84
N ILE A 226 -8.77 5.20 -6.15
CA ILE A 226 -8.23 4.73 -7.43
C ILE A 226 -7.10 3.76 -7.17
N ALA A 227 -7.08 2.63 -7.88
CA ALA A 227 -5.94 1.72 -7.90
C ALA A 227 -5.52 1.43 -9.35
N LEU A 228 -4.22 1.39 -9.59
CA LEU A 228 -3.64 1.06 -10.89
C LEU A 228 -3.64 -0.46 -11.09
N VAL A 229 -4.12 -0.94 -12.21
CA VAL A 229 -3.99 -2.35 -12.60
C VAL A 229 -2.55 -2.61 -13.07
N ILE A 230 -1.85 -3.47 -12.35
CA ILE A 230 -0.46 -3.84 -12.63
C ILE A 230 -0.38 -5.00 -13.63
N GLY A 231 -1.31 -5.92 -13.53
CA GLY A 231 -1.39 -7.08 -14.40
C GLY A 231 -2.67 -7.86 -14.20
N HIS A 232 -2.87 -8.90 -14.98
CA HIS A 232 -4.02 -9.79 -14.83
C HIS A 232 -3.60 -11.25 -14.99
N VAL A 233 -4.43 -12.12 -14.41
CA VAL A 233 -4.38 -13.57 -14.57
C VAL A 233 -5.66 -13.96 -15.31
N ASN A 234 -5.49 -14.57 -16.49
CA ASN A 234 -6.60 -15.11 -17.26
C ASN A 234 -6.87 -16.54 -16.73
N LEU A 235 -8.13 -16.81 -16.41
CA LEU A 235 -8.61 -18.14 -16.03
C LEU A 235 -9.45 -18.66 -17.19
N GLU A 236 -8.92 -19.66 -17.91
CA GLU A 236 -9.61 -20.40 -18.96
C GLU A 236 -10.54 -21.47 -18.38
#